data_ceb5347e0e568cf9986d372eeb0337b8
#
_entry.id   ceb5347e0e568cf9986d372eeb0337b8
#
_cell.length_a   1.000
_cell.length_b   1.000
_cell.length_c   1.000
_cell.angle_alpha   90.00
_cell.angle_beta   90.00
_cell.angle_gamma   90.00
#
_symmetry.space_group_name_H-M   'P 1'
#
loop_
_entity.id
_entity.type
_entity.pdbx_description
1 polymer ?
#
loop_
_entity_poly.entity_id
_entity_poly.type
_entity_poly.pdbx_seq_one_letter_code
_entity_poly.pdbx_strand_id
1 'polypeptide(L)'
;PMLLFFIISGWLIFTWTKKIYGSRAGLLALFLFSLTPTIIAHSRLVNTDMAALFGVILSTYFFVRYLKDQTKKNFWLAAITFGIAELTKFSTFLLIPYFVLVGIIWGYAYHHHIRSMLLGAWKSILVVVVGFIFIVGPVYQLHLLGYSAEKQQADAKIILGTYGNRLFADPVIW
;
A
#
# COMPACT_ATOMS: atom_id res chain seq x y z
N PRO A 1 -11.03 -2.65 -17.52
CA PRO A 1 -10.73 -2.82 -16.09
C PRO A 1 -10.11 -1.57 -15.48
N MET A 2 -9.09 -0.93 -16.11
CA MET A 2 -8.36 0.23 -15.53
C MET A 2 -9.23 1.47 -15.34
N LEU A 3 -10.19 1.73 -16.25
CA LEU A 3 -11.17 2.81 -16.09
C LEU A 3 -12.02 2.67 -14.82
N LEU A 4 -12.29 1.45 -14.37
CA LEU A 4 -13.01 1.22 -13.12
C LEU A 4 -12.20 1.74 -11.92
N PHE A 5 -10.90 1.40 -11.85
CA PHE A 5 -10.01 1.91 -10.81
C PHE A 5 -9.90 3.44 -10.85
N PHE A 6 -9.85 4.04 -12.05
CA PHE A 6 -9.87 5.49 -12.21
C PHE A 6 -11.13 6.12 -11.60
N ILE A 7 -12.31 5.61 -11.97
CA ILE A 7 -13.61 6.14 -11.48
C ILE A 7 -13.71 5.98 -9.97
N ILE A 8 -13.39 4.80 -9.42
CA ILE A 8 -13.49 4.53 -7.98
C ILE A 8 -12.47 5.38 -7.21
N SER A 9 -11.24 5.57 -7.72
CA SER A 9 -10.24 6.46 -7.12
C SER A 9 -10.72 7.91 -7.07
N GLY A 10 -11.27 8.41 -8.18
CA GLY A 10 -11.83 9.77 -8.25
C GLY A 10 -12.98 9.96 -7.26
N TRP A 11 -13.89 8.99 -7.18
CA TRP A 11 -15.00 9.00 -6.20
C TRP A 11 -14.48 9.00 -4.75
N LEU A 12 -13.46 8.20 -4.46
CA LEU A 12 -12.85 8.12 -3.13
C LEU A 12 -12.17 9.44 -2.76
N ILE A 13 -11.40 10.04 -3.68
CA ILE A 13 -10.76 11.35 -3.50
C ILE A 13 -11.82 12.42 -3.23
N PHE A 14 -12.87 12.48 -4.06
CA PHE A 14 -13.97 13.42 -3.89
C PHE A 14 -14.61 13.29 -2.51
N THR A 15 -15.05 12.08 -2.16
CA THR A 15 -15.78 11.84 -0.90
C THR A 15 -14.91 12.09 0.33
N TRP A 16 -13.64 11.71 0.27
CA TRP A 16 -12.70 11.95 1.37
C TRP A 16 -12.41 13.42 1.55
N THR A 17 -12.06 14.13 0.47
CA THR A 17 -11.78 15.57 0.52
C THR A 17 -13.02 16.37 0.91
N LYS A 18 -14.21 16.00 0.39
CA LYS A 18 -15.48 16.62 0.77
C LYS A 18 -15.74 16.50 2.28
N LYS A 19 -15.42 15.35 2.87
CA LYS A 19 -15.63 15.10 4.30
C LYS A 19 -14.71 15.96 5.19
N ILE A 20 -13.52 16.33 4.72
CA ILE A 20 -12.54 17.10 5.49
C ILE A 20 -12.70 18.61 5.27
N TYR A 21 -12.87 19.04 4.02
CA TYR A 21 -12.77 20.44 3.59
C TYR A 21 -14.04 20.97 2.91
N GLY A 22 -15.09 20.15 2.82
CA GLY A 22 -16.36 20.54 2.20
C GLY A 22 -16.45 20.29 0.69
N SER A 23 -17.65 20.51 0.14
CA SER A 23 -18.00 20.10 -1.23
C SER A 23 -17.16 20.81 -2.30
N ARG A 24 -16.85 22.09 -2.13
CA ARG A 24 -16.03 22.86 -3.09
C ARG A 24 -14.63 22.30 -3.23
N ALA A 25 -13.99 21.96 -2.09
CA ALA A 25 -12.67 21.33 -2.08
C ALA A 25 -12.70 19.92 -2.69
N GLY A 26 -13.76 19.16 -2.41
CA GLY A 26 -13.95 17.83 -3.04
C GLY A 26 -14.06 17.91 -4.56
N LEU A 27 -14.83 18.85 -5.09
CA LEU A 27 -14.94 19.08 -6.55
C LEU A 27 -13.62 19.51 -7.16
N LEU A 28 -12.88 20.41 -6.51
CA LEU A 28 -11.56 20.83 -6.98
C LEU A 28 -10.57 19.65 -7.00
N ALA A 29 -10.55 18.84 -5.96
CA ALA A 29 -9.69 17.65 -5.92
C ALA A 29 -10.03 16.63 -7.02
N LEU A 30 -11.32 16.39 -7.26
CA LEU A 30 -11.77 15.53 -8.36
C LEU A 30 -11.39 16.10 -9.72
N PHE A 31 -11.56 17.40 -9.92
CA PHE A 31 -11.18 18.10 -11.15
C PHE A 31 -9.68 17.96 -11.43
N LEU A 32 -8.83 18.27 -10.44
CA LEU A 32 -7.38 18.14 -10.57
C LEU A 32 -6.96 16.69 -10.85
N PHE A 33 -7.55 15.72 -10.13
CA PHE A 33 -7.31 14.29 -10.36
C PHE A 33 -7.67 13.89 -11.78
N SER A 34 -8.86 14.27 -12.26
CA SER A 34 -9.39 13.86 -13.57
C SER A 34 -8.64 14.49 -14.73
N LEU A 35 -8.03 15.67 -14.55
CA LEU A 35 -7.28 16.37 -15.60
C LEU A 35 -5.77 16.12 -15.53
N THR A 36 -5.27 15.35 -14.56
CA THR A 36 -3.84 15.03 -14.48
C THR A 36 -3.42 14.17 -15.69
N PRO A 37 -2.50 14.66 -16.56
CA PRO A 37 -2.16 13.95 -17.82
C PRO A 37 -1.64 12.55 -17.59
N THR A 38 -0.81 12.35 -16.57
CA THR A 38 -0.25 11.03 -16.20
C THR A 38 -1.36 10.04 -15.83
N ILE A 39 -2.36 10.48 -15.05
CA ILE A 39 -3.49 9.62 -14.64
C ILE A 39 -4.33 9.24 -15.87
N ILE A 40 -4.62 10.19 -16.76
CA ILE A 40 -5.35 9.94 -18.01
C ILE A 40 -4.60 8.95 -18.88
N ALA A 41 -3.29 9.12 -19.05
CA ALA A 41 -2.46 8.22 -19.85
C ALA A 41 -2.51 6.79 -19.30
N HIS A 42 -2.27 6.60 -18.01
CA HIS A 42 -2.29 5.27 -17.36
C HIS A 42 -3.68 4.64 -17.27
N SER A 43 -4.76 5.44 -17.25
CA SER A 43 -6.13 4.91 -17.21
C SER A 43 -6.53 4.18 -18.50
N ARG A 44 -5.89 4.50 -19.63
CA ARG A 44 -6.12 3.89 -20.95
C ARG A 44 -5.25 2.66 -21.20
N LEU A 45 -4.11 2.56 -20.52
CA LEU A 45 -3.18 1.43 -20.67
C LEU A 45 -3.59 0.27 -19.76
N VAL A 46 -3.40 -0.95 -20.26
CA VAL A 46 -3.57 -2.15 -19.44
C VAL A 46 -2.29 -2.38 -18.65
N ASN A 47 -2.13 -1.65 -17.55
CA ASN A 47 -1.00 -1.78 -16.63
C ASN A 47 -1.47 -1.81 -15.17
N THR A 48 -0.58 -2.12 -14.25
CA THR A 48 -0.89 -2.21 -12.82
C THR A 48 -0.92 -0.85 -12.11
N ASP A 49 -0.57 0.25 -12.79
CA ASP A 49 -0.39 1.57 -12.17
C ASP A 49 -1.69 2.13 -11.59
N MET A 50 -2.80 1.98 -12.31
CA MET A 50 -4.11 2.45 -11.82
C MET A 50 -4.62 1.61 -10.66
N ALA A 51 -4.36 0.31 -10.64
CA ALA A 51 -4.69 -0.55 -9.52
C ALA A 51 -3.84 -0.21 -8.28
N ALA A 52 -2.54 0.04 -8.48
CA ALA A 52 -1.64 0.48 -7.42
C ALA A 52 -2.05 1.84 -6.86
N LEU A 53 -2.37 2.83 -7.72
CA LEU A 53 -2.87 4.14 -7.30
C LEU A 53 -4.12 4.00 -6.43
N PHE A 54 -5.10 3.21 -6.88
CA PHE A 54 -6.30 2.93 -6.09
C PHE A 54 -5.96 2.28 -4.76
N GLY A 55 -5.08 1.27 -4.76
CA GLY A 55 -4.61 0.59 -3.54
C GLY A 55 -3.97 1.54 -2.54
N VAL A 56 -3.09 2.44 -3.00
CA VAL A 56 -2.43 3.48 -2.19
C VAL A 56 -3.46 4.43 -1.57
N ILE A 57 -4.41 4.94 -2.35
CA ILE A 57 -5.43 5.88 -1.86
C ILE A 57 -6.33 5.18 -0.84
N LEU A 58 -6.79 3.97 -1.14
CA LEU A 58 -7.69 3.19 -0.29
C LEU A 58 -7.03 2.82 1.04
N SER A 59 -5.80 2.31 0.99
CA SER A 59 -5.05 1.93 2.18
C SER A 59 -4.73 3.14 3.07
N THR A 60 -4.33 4.27 2.45
CA THR A 60 -4.11 5.53 3.17
C THR A 60 -5.39 6.03 3.85
N TYR A 61 -6.53 5.96 3.16
CA TYR A 61 -7.82 6.37 3.72
C TYR A 61 -8.17 5.55 4.98
N PHE A 62 -8.09 4.22 4.92
CA PHE A 62 -8.41 3.38 6.06
C PHE A 62 -7.36 3.47 7.17
N PHE A 63 -6.10 3.66 6.83
CA PHE A 63 -5.04 3.88 7.80
C PHE A 63 -5.25 5.18 8.60
N VAL A 64 -5.51 6.31 7.93
CA VAL A 64 -5.83 7.59 8.60
C VAL A 64 -7.10 7.47 9.45
N ARG A 65 -8.11 6.74 8.96
CA ARG A 65 -9.31 6.45 9.74
C ARG A 65 -9.00 5.64 10.99
N TYR A 66 -8.12 4.65 10.91
CA TYR A 66 -7.65 3.90 12.07
C TYR A 66 -6.88 4.77 13.08
N LEU A 67 -6.04 5.68 12.61
CA LEU A 67 -5.35 6.62 13.51
C LEU A 67 -6.32 7.54 14.26
N LYS A 68 -7.43 7.95 13.61
CA LYS A 68 -8.48 8.79 14.23
C LYS A 68 -9.35 8.01 15.20
N ASP A 69 -9.78 6.83 14.82
CA ASP A 69 -10.70 5.97 15.56
C ASP A 69 -10.12 4.55 15.61
N GLN A 70 -9.47 4.24 16.74
CA GLN A 70 -8.65 3.05 16.96
C GLN A 70 -9.50 1.82 17.30
N THR A 71 -10.58 1.59 16.54
CA THR A 71 -11.42 0.40 16.66
C THR A 71 -10.77 -0.81 16.00
N LYS A 72 -11.09 -2.01 16.49
CA LYS A 72 -10.66 -3.28 15.86
C LYS A 72 -11.07 -3.35 14.39
N LYS A 73 -12.27 -2.83 14.05
CA LYS A 73 -12.76 -2.78 12.67
C LYS A 73 -11.86 -1.93 11.78
N ASN A 74 -11.52 -0.72 12.21
CA ASN A 74 -10.66 0.18 11.42
C ASN A 74 -9.23 -0.37 11.28
N PHE A 75 -8.72 -1.04 12.32
CA PHE A 75 -7.43 -1.74 12.28
C PHE A 75 -7.42 -2.82 11.17
N TRP A 76 -8.40 -3.72 11.16
CA TRP A 76 -8.48 -4.78 10.15
C TRP A 76 -8.69 -4.22 8.74
N LEU A 77 -9.51 -3.18 8.58
CA LEU A 77 -9.68 -2.51 7.29
C LEU A 77 -8.37 -1.89 6.79
N ALA A 78 -7.59 -1.24 7.66
CA ALA A 78 -6.28 -0.70 7.30
C ALA A 78 -5.29 -1.81 6.90
N ALA A 79 -5.22 -2.91 7.66
CA ALA A 79 -4.32 -4.03 7.38
C ALA A 79 -4.68 -4.76 6.08
N ILE A 80 -5.97 -5.02 5.84
CA ILE A 80 -6.45 -5.69 4.63
C ILE A 80 -6.19 -4.82 3.40
N THR A 81 -6.55 -3.54 3.45
CA THR A 81 -6.35 -2.64 2.30
C THR A 81 -4.89 -2.36 2.01
N PHE A 82 -4.04 -2.32 3.06
CA PHE A 82 -2.59 -2.28 2.90
C PHE A 82 -2.09 -3.55 2.18
N GLY A 83 -2.45 -4.74 2.64
CA GLY A 83 -2.04 -6.00 2.02
C GLY A 83 -2.51 -6.13 0.56
N ILE A 84 -3.73 -5.68 0.25
CA ILE A 84 -4.24 -5.63 -1.13
C ILE A 84 -3.39 -4.66 -1.98
N ALA A 85 -3.03 -3.49 -1.45
CA ALA A 85 -2.19 -2.54 -2.16
C ALA A 85 -0.82 -3.15 -2.51
N GLU A 86 -0.18 -3.86 -1.56
CA GLU A 86 1.11 -4.54 -1.78
C GLU A 86 1.06 -5.59 -2.89
N LEU A 87 -0.08 -6.26 -3.07
CA LEU A 87 -0.26 -7.25 -4.14
C LEU A 87 -0.44 -6.64 -5.53
N THR A 88 -0.68 -5.33 -5.64
CA THR A 88 -0.90 -4.68 -6.96
C THR A 88 0.40 -4.37 -7.69
N LYS A 89 1.42 -3.95 -6.98
CA LYS A 89 2.71 -3.57 -7.57
C LYS A 89 3.82 -3.57 -6.51
N PHE A 90 5.02 -4.01 -6.89
CA PHE A 90 6.18 -4.02 -5.97
C PHE A 90 6.51 -2.63 -5.41
N SER A 91 6.32 -1.56 -6.19
CA SER A 91 6.60 -0.18 -5.73
C SER A 91 5.71 0.29 -4.58
N THR A 92 4.58 -0.37 -4.30
CA THR A 92 3.72 -0.06 -3.14
C THR A 92 4.40 -0.37 -1.81
N PHE A 93 5.53 -1.11 -1.80
CA PHE A 93 6.41 -1.29 -0.64
C PHE A 93 6.78 0.04 0.05
N LEU A 94 6.79 1.14 -0.68
CA LEU A 94 6.97 2.50 -0.14
C LEU A 94 5.85 2.94 0.82
N LEU A 95 4.72 2.25 0.86
CA LEU A 95 3.68 2.48 1.87
C LEU A 95 4.14 2.14 3.29
N ILE A 96 5.11 1.25 3.44
CA ILE A 96 5.64 0.86 4.77
C ILE A 96 6.27 2.07 5.47
N PRO A 97 7.35 2.69 4.93
CA PRO A 97 7.94 3.88 5.55
C PRO A 97 6.93 5.05 5.59
N TYR A 98 6.06 5.18 4.60
CA TYR A 98 5.02 6.20 4.58
C TYR A 98 4.04 6.04 5.77
N PHE A 99 3.53 4.85 6.06
CA PHE A 99 2.64 4.61 7.21
C PHE A 99 3.33 4.88 8.54
N VAL A 100 4.59 4.47 8.68
CA VAL A 100 5.39 4.75 9.89
C VAL A 100 5.56 6.26 10.08
N LEU A 101 5.92 6.98 9.01
CA LEU A 101 6.07 8.43 9.05
C LEU A 101 4.77 9.14 9.44
N VAL A 102 3.66 8.77 8.79
CA VAL A 102 2.33 9.34 9.10
C VAL A 102 1.92 9.02 10.54
N GLY A 103 2.18 7.81 11.04
CA GLY A 103 1.90 7.44 12.43
C GLY A 103 2.70 8.25 13.45
N ILE A 104 3.98 8.50 13.17
CA ILE A 104 4.84 9.36 13.99
C ILE A 104 4.32 10.80 14.02
N ILE A 105 4.06 11.37 12.82
CA ILE A 105 3.54 12.75 12.70
C ILE A 105 2.20 12.89 13.42
N TRP A 106 1.31 11.91 13.24
CA TRP A 106 0.02 11.88 13.92
C TRP A 106 0.16 11.84 15.44
N GLY A 107 1.03 10.97 15.97
CA GLY A 107 1.29 10.86 17.41
C GLY A 107 1.83 12.16 17.99
N TYR A 108 2.74 12.83 17.28
CA TYR A 108 3.26 14.14 17.68
C TYR A 108 2.20 15.25 17.64
N ALA A 109 1.46 15.34 16.54
CA ALA A 109 0.47 16.41 16.33
C ALA A 109 -0.66 16.42 17.38
N TYR A 110 -1.04 15.24 17.90
CA TYR A 110 -2.14 15.11 18.87
C TYR A 110 -1.71 15.18 20.34
N HIS A 111 -0.48 14.80 20.65
CA HIS A 111 -0.08 14.63 22.05
C HIS A 111 1.20 15.36 22.45
N HIS A 112 1.97 15.87 21.48
CA HIS A 112 3.23 16.59 21.67
C HIS A 112 4.28 15.87 22.53
N HIS A 113 4.19 14.52 22.67
CA HIS A 113 5.10 13.69 23.46
C HIS A 113 5.78 12.63 22.60
N ILE A 114 7.04 12.35 22.91
CA ILE A 114 7.87 11.33 22.24
C ILE A 114 7.24 9.93 22.35
N ARG A 115 6.62 9.62 23.48
CA ARG A 115 5.92 8.36 23.71
C ARG A 115 4.77 8.15 22.69
N SER A 116 4.06 9.20 22.35
CA SER A 116 2.95 9.15 21.38
C SER A 116 3.45 8.96 19.94
N MET A 117 4.62 9.50 19.60
CA MET A 117 5.30 9.24 18.34
C MET A 117 5.66 7.76 18.20
N LEU A 118 6.27 7.19 19.26
CA LEU A 118 6.64 5.77 19.29
C LEU A 118 5.40 4.86 19.20
N LEU A 119 4.32 5.21 19.90
CA LEU A 119 3.05 4.48 19.82
C LEU A 119 2.43 4.59 18.43
N GLY A 120 2.52 5.74 17.77
CA GLY A 120 2.07 5.93 16.38
C GLY A 120 2.86 5.04 15.41
N ALA A 121 4.19 5.05 15.53
CA ALA A 121 5.07 4.16 14.75
C ALA A 121 4.75 2.68 14.98
N TRP A 122 4.60 2.27 16.24
CA TRP A 122 4.27 0.89 16.60
C TRP A 122 2.94 0.43 16.01
N LYS A 123 1.90 1.26 16.09
CA LYS A 123 0.58 0.97 15.49
C LYS A 123 0.66 0.82 13.97
N SER A 124 1.49 1.64 13.31
CA SER A 124 1.74 1.54 11.88
C SER A 124 2.41 0.21 11.53
N ILE A 125 3.44 -0.16 12.28
CA ILE A 125 4.16 -1.44 12.11
C ILE A 125 3.20 -2.62 12.30
N LEU A 126 2.33 -2.57 13.31
CA LEU A 126 1.33 -3.63 13.51
C LEU A 126 0.38 -3.78 12.32
N VAL A 127 -0.12 -2.68 11.74
CA VAL A 127 -0.97 -2.71 10.54
C VAL A 127 -0.23 -3.35 9.37
N VAL A 128 1.02 -2.97 9.15
CA VAL A 128 1.89 -3.52 8.10
C VAL A 128 2.11 -5.02 8.30
N VAL A 129 2.56 -5.43 9.48
CA VAL A 129 2.86 -6.84 9.80
C VAL A 129 1.62 -7.72 9.63
N VAL A 130 0.47 -7.27 10.14
CA VAL A 130 -0.79 -8.01 10.02
C VAL A 130 -1.22 -8.09 8.55
N GLY A 131 -1.10 -7.01 7.77
CA GLY A 131 -1.37 -7.01 6.34
C GLY A 131 -0.50 -8.00 5.57
N PHE A 132 0.79 -8.06 5.90
CA PHE A 132 1.70 -9.05 5.31
C PHE A 132 1.33 -10.49 5.70
N ILE A 133 1.11 -10.77 6.98
CA ILE A 133 0.84 -12.13 7.45
C ILE A 133 -0.50 -12.66 6.91
N PHE A 134 -1.55 -11.85 6.91
CA PHE A 134 -2.90 -12.31 6.60
C PHE A 134 -3.32 -12.15 5.13
N ILE A 135 -2.68 -11.27 4.38
CA ILE A 135 -3.05 -11.01 2.98
C ILE A 135 -1.90 -11.39 2.04
N VAL A 136 -0.72 -10.78 2.21
CA VAL A 136 0.38 -10.99 1.27
C VAL A 136 0.92 -12.42 1.37
N GLY A 137 1.21 -12.88 2.60
CA GLY A 137 1.78 -14.20 2.85
C GLY A 137 0.95 -15.35 2.27
N PRO A 138 -0.36 -15.46 2.58
CA PRO A 138 -1.21 -16.51 2.02
C PRO A 138 -1.28 -16.49 0.49
N VAL A 139 -1.37 -15.31 -0.13
CA VAL A 139 -1.41 -15.20 -1.60
C VAL A 139 -0.11 -15.68 -2.22
N TYR A 140 1.05 -15.31 -1.64
CA TYR A 140 2.34 -15.82 -2.10
C TYR A 140 2.49 -17.33 -1.87
N GLN A 141 2.04 -17.85 -0.72
CA GLN A 141 2.05 -19.30 -0.47
C GLN A 141 1.17 -20.06 -1.46
N LEU A 142 -0.02 -19.56 -1.78
CA LEU A 142 -0.89 -20.17 -2.80
C LEU A 142 -0.22 -20.18 -4.18
N HIS A 143 0.54 -19.15 -4.53
CA HIS A 143 1.30 -19.08 -5.79
C HIS A 143 2.44 -20.10 -5.84
N LEU A 144 3.01 -20.42 -4.68
CA LEU A 144 4.10 -21.40 -4.56
C LEU A 144 3.60 -22.85 -4.46
N LEU A 145 2.28 -23.08 -4.32
CA LEU A 145 1.71 -24.42 -4.33
C LEU A 145 1.97 -25.10 -5.69
N GLY A 146 2.71 -26.19 -5.67
CA GLY A 146 3.10 -26.91 -6.89
C GLY A 146 4.37 -26.41 -7.57
N TYR A 147 5.04 -25.39 -7.02
CA TYR A 147 6.32 -24.92 -7.51
C TYR A 147 7.44 -25.69 -6.82
N SER A 148 8.11 -26.60 -7.56
CA SER A 148 9.13 -27.49 -6.96
C SER A 148 10.33 -26.68 -6.43
N ALA A 149 10.95 -27.16 -5.34
CA ALA A 149 12.12 -26.53 -4.75
C ALA A 149 13.29 -26.37 -5.75
N GLU A 150 13.45 -27.33 -6.66
CA GLU A 150 14.46 -27.28 -7.72
C GLU A 150 14.24 -26.10 -8.69
N LYS A 151 12.99 -25.86 -9.10
CA LYS A 151 12.64 -24.70 -9.93
C LYS A 151 12.86 -23.38 -9.20
N GLN A 152 12.46 -23.30 -7.92
CA GLN A 152 12.70 -22.11 -7.10
C GLN A 152 14.19 -21.78 -7.01
N GLN A 153 15.04 -22.77 -6.79
CA GLN A 153 16.49 -22.58 -6.76
C GLN A 153 17.05 -22.17 -8.12
N ALA A 154 16.59 -22.79 -9.20
CA ALA A 154 17.03 -22.46 -10.55
C ALA A 154 16.68 -21.00 -10.91
N ASP A 155 15.45 -20.56 -10.65
CA ASP A 155 15.00 -19.20 -10.92
C ASP A 155 15.69 -18.18 -10.01
N ALA A 156 15.90 -18.51 -8.73
CA ALA A 156 16.68 -17.68 -7.83
C ALA A 156 18.13 -17.49 -8.33
N LYS A 157 18.78 -18.55 -8.80
CA LYS A 157 20.11 -18.47 -9.42
C LYS A 157 20.14 -17.58 -10.65
N ILE A 158 19.14 -17.67 -11.52
CA ILE A 158 19.07 -16.85 -12.73
C ILE A 158 18.87 -15.36 -12.33
N ILE A 159 17.92 -15.07 -11.44
CA ILE A 159 17.62 -13.70 -11.02
C ILE A 159 18.81 -13.06 -10.31
N LEU A 160 19.38 -13.73 -9.31
CA LEU A 160 20.49 -13.20 -8.52
C LEU A 160 21.80 -13.18 -9.32
N GLY A 161 22.02 -14.15 -10.20
CA GLY A 161 23.19 -14.21 -11.10
C GLY A 161 23.19 -13.08 -12.14
N THR A 162 22.01 -12.65 -12.60
CA THR A 162 21.86 -11.52 -13.55
C THR A 162 22.31 -10.19 -12.93
N TYR A 163 22.18 -10.03 -11.61
CA TYR A 163 22.63 -8.83 -10.90
C TYR A 163 24.14 -8.82 -10.57
N GLY A 164 24.90 -9.85 -10.99
CA GLY A 164 26.36 -9.87 -10.91
C GLY A 164 26.97 -9.91 -9.50
N ASN A 165 26.18 -10.10 -8.48
CA ASN A 165 26.62 -10.01 -7.08
C ASN A 165 26.68 -11.41 -6.45
N ARG A 166 27.78 -12.15 -6.72
CA ARG A 166 28.01 -13.52 -6.20
C ARG A 166 27.93 -13.62 -4.68
N LEU A 167 28.19 -12.53 -3.95
CA LEU A 167 28.11 -12.46 -2.47
C LEU A 167 26.69 -12.68 -1.92
N PHE A 168 25.64 -12.33 -2.69
CA PHE A 168 24.26 -12.51 -2.27
C PHE A 168 23.62 -13.76 -2.88
N ALA A 169 24.19 -14.34 -3.94
CA ALA A 169 23.65 -15.50 -4.60
C ALA A 169 23.93 -16.79 -3.82
N ASP A 170 25.15 -16.95 -3.29
CA ASP A 170 25.59 -18.18 -2.65
C ASP A 170 24.92 -18.50 -1.30
N PRO A 171 24.64 -17.54 -0.38
CA PRO A 171 23.99 -17.86 0.89
C PRO A 171 22.46 -18.06 0.80
N VAL A 172 21.81 -17.69 -0.32
CA VAL A 172 20.35 -17.82 -0.49
C VAL A 172 19.97 -19.14 -1.15
N ILE A 173 20.95 -19.89 -1.66
CA ILE A 173 20.75 -21.10 -2.46
C ILE A 173 20.97 -22.40 -1.67
N TRP A 174 21.37 -22.30 -0.39
CA TRP A 174 21.61 -23.42 0.54
C TRP A 174 20.39 -23.73 1.42
#